data_149e789c23c6f8afb79e159825c150a0
#
_entry.id   149e789c23c6f8afb79e159825c150a0
#
_cell.length_a   1.000
_cell.length_b   1.000
_cell.length_c   1.000
_cell.angle_alpha   90.00
_cell.angle_beta   90.00
_cell.angle_gamma   90.00
#
_symmetry.space_group_name_H-M   'P 1'
#
loop_
_entity.id
_entity.type
_entity.pdbx_description
1 polymer ?
#
loop_
_entity_poly.entity_id
_entity_poly.type
_entity_poly.pdbx_seq_one_letter_code
_entity_poly.pdbx_strand_id
1 'polypeptide(L)'
;MSGSLVARSPADQFRDLADTGSNVFLTGPAGSGKSHNVRDYLKRHPDTHVTASTGVAALNVGGMTVHRWSGMLLGPAPGQDFEQYFAGLAQNAKPNVRAAFNRVRRCERLVIDEISMLAGRAFGYLDFHCRRVRDDDRPFGGIQVIGTGDALQLPPVRTNPKLPYDWFFDTEAWSSAGFCKVELRKIMRQDEPEFVTALGKIRRGEIDAATEKLLRPRITTFPARNITRLFTHNSMVDRWNNFCLGELPGPESIREADTWGPHNQIEFLEKNLLTPKVLRLKPGAKVMFTVNRPDEGFVNGQTGEVVSIGFTSVVVHTQGKELEVSPYRWRFDSNDKTSAWLEQLPLRLAHSITTHKAQGLTLDSAFVDVRAAREPGQAYVALSRVRTLAGLHLKDWPKGIFVSQRALDFHFPPLSPKFS
;
A
#
# COMPACT_ATOMS: atom_id res chain seq x y z
N MET A 1 38.80 -24.11 16.32
CA MET A 1 37.62 -23.29 16.71
C MET A 1 36.83 -22.98 15.46
N SER A 2 35.84 -23.79 15.14
CA SER A 2 34.94 -23.59 14.00
C SER A 2 33.85 -22.62 14.44
N GLY A 3 34.04 -21.33 14.17
CA GLY A 3 32.98 -20.36 14.31
C GLY A 3 31.87 -20.68 13.34
N SER A 4 30.71 -21.16 13.82
CA SER A 4 29.50 -21.30 13.05
C SER A 4 29.13 -19.93 12.54
N LEU A 5 29.24 -19.71 11.24
CA LEU A 5 28.67 -18.56 10.53
C LEU A 5 27.13 -18.64 10.74
N VAL A 6 26.64 -17.98 11.77
CA VAL A 6 25.18 -17.77 11.93
C VAL A 6 24.73 -17.02 10.69
N ALA A 7 23.96 -17.67 9.84
CA ALA A 7 23.41 -17.04 8.64
C ALA A 7 22.63 -15.78 9.06
N ARG A 8 23.05 -14.62 8.59
CA ARG A 8 22.41 -13.31 8.90
C ARG A 8 20.94 -13.36 8.52
N SER A 9 20.09 -12.83 9.38
CA SER A 9 18.67 -12.73 9.03
C SER A 9 18.46 -11.79 7.83
N PRO A 10 17.41 -11.97 7.01
CA PRO A 10 17.10 -11.02 5.93
C PRO A 10 16.93 -9.57 6.43
N ALA A 11 16.44 -9.38 7.66
CA ALA A 11 16.33 -8.05 8.25
C ALA A 11 17.70 -7.42 8.55
N ASP A 12 18.66 -8.20 9.04
CA ASP A 12 20.03 -7.73 9.25
C ASP A 12 20.75 -7.48 7.92
N GLN A 13 20.54 -8.34 6.92
CA GLN A 13 21.06 -8.13 5.57
C GLN A 13 20.53 -6.82 4.97
N PHE A 14 19.22 -6.55 5.12
CA PHE A 14 18.64 -5.27 4.68
C PHE A 14 19.31 -4.10 5.37
N ARG A 15 19.47 -4.17 6.69
CA ARG A 15 20.11 -3.11 7.48
C ARG A 15 21.52 -2.82 6.98
N ASP A 16 22.35 -3.86 6.89
CA ASP A 16 23.74 -3.71 6.48
C ASP A 16 23.88 -3.07 5.09
N LEU A 17 23.09 -3.56 4.10
CA LEU A 17 23.12 -3.04 2.75
C LEU A 17 22.60 -1.59 2.66
N ALA A 18 21.53 -1.27 3.38
CA ALA A 18 20.95 0.07 3.39
C ALA A 18 21.88 1.07 4.10
N ASP A 19 22.52 0.69 5.21
CA ASP A 19 23.42 1.55 5.96
C ASP A 19 24.75 1.80 5.22
N THR A 20 25.16 0.89 4.31
CA THR A 20 26.36 1.08 3.44
C THR A 20 26.08 1.89 2.18
N GLY A 21 24.87 2.40 1.97
CA GLY A 21 24.53 3.25 0.83
C GLY A 21 24.15 2.49 -0.45
N SER A 22 23.98 1.16 -0.39
CA SER A 22 23.53 0.36 -1.52
C SER A 22 22.06 0.66 -1.87
N ASN A 23 21.71 0.60 -3.16
CA ASN A 23 20.30 0.55 -3.56
C ASN A 23 19.72 -0.82 -3.16
N VAL A 24 18.58 -0.81 -2.46
CA VAL A 24 17.99 -2.06 -1.93
C VAL A 24 16.54 -2.19 -2.36
N PHE A 25 16.18 -3.38 -2.81
CA PHE A 25 14.78 -3.78 -2.97
C PHE A 25 14.40 -4.75 -1.85
N LEU A 26 13.67 -4.24 -0.86
CA LEU A 26 13.14 -5.02 0.26
C LEU A 26 11.80 -5.60 -0.15
N THR A 27 11.76 -6.90 -0.41
CA THR A 27 10.55 -7.61 -0.84
C THR A 27 10.14 -8.70 0.16
N GLY A 28 9.01 -9.31 -0.11
CA GLY A 28 8.48 -10.42 0.67
C GLY A 28 6.95 -10.41 0.72
N PRO A 29 6.34 -11.52 1.16
CA PRO A 29 4.90 -11.68 1.19
C PRO A 29 4.19 -10.63 2.05
N ALA A 30 2.87 -10.59 1.93
CA ALA A 30 2.05 -9.74 2.79
C ALA A 30 2.28 -10.10 4.27
N GLY A 31 2.45 -9.09 5.12
CA GLY A 31 2.68 -9.31 6.55
C GLY A 31 4.10 -9.75 6.93
N SER A 32 5.08 -9.70 6.04
CA SER A 32 6.48 -10.06 6.33
C SER A 32 7.27 -9.00 7.10
N GLY A 33 6.69 -7.83 7.39
CA GLY A 33 7.36 -6.79 8.16
C GLY A 33 8.17 -5.78 7.34
N LYS A 34 7.94 -5.64 6.01
CA LYS A 34 8.63 -4.65 5.17
C LYS A 34 8.56 -3.24 5.75
N SER A 35 7.36 -2.74 6.02
CA SER A 35 7.17 -1.38 6.58
C SER A 35 7.71 -1.22 8.00
N HIS A 36 7.88 -2.30 8.77
CA HIS A 36 8.54 -2.26 10.06
C HIS A 36 10.05 -2.01 9.90
N ASN A 37 10.70 -2.76 9.00
CA ASN A 37 12.13 -2.58 8.72
C ASN A 37 12.45 -1.20 8.15
N VAL A 38 11.57 -0.67 7.28
CA VAL A 38 11.71 0.70 6.76
C VAL A 38 11.60 1.72 7.89
N ARG A 39 10.61 1.61 8.78
CA ARG A 39 10.48 2.52 9.94
C ARG A 39 11.70 2.48 10.87
N ASP A 40 12.29 1.30 11.07
CA ASP A 40 13.52 1.16 11.84
C ASP A 40 14.70 1.84 11.14
N TYR A 41 14.82 1.69 9.83
CA TYR A 41 15.80 2.41 9.01
C TYR A 41 15.64 3.94 9.13
N LEU A 42 14.41 4.45 9.00
CA LEU A 42 14.13 5.89 9.09
C LEU A 42 14.47 6.50 10.44
N LYS A 43 14.35 5.75 11.54
CA LYS A 43 14.78 6.20 12.87
C LYS A 43 16.30 6.44 12.94
N ARG A 44 17.07 5.64 12.20
CA ARG A 44 18.54 5.75 12.14
C ARG A 44 19.00 6.79 11.11
N HIS A 45 18.17 7.06 10.11
CA HIS A 45 18.45 7.98 9.01
C HIS A 45 17.29 8.97 8.82
N PRO A 46 17.13 9.94 9.75
CA PRO A 46 15.98 10.86 9.77
C PRO A 46 15.89 11.80 8.55
N ASP A 47 17.03 12.04 7.86
CA ASP A 47 17.09 12.87 6.66
C ASP A 47 16.65 12.15 5.39
N THR A 48 16.18 10.91 5.51
CA THR A 48 15.69 10.12 4.38
C THR A 48 14.34 10.64 3.89
N HIS A 49 14.24 10.90 2.60
CA HIS A 49 12.96 11.25 1.99
C HIS A 49 12.08 10.01 1.80
N VAL A 50 10.84 10.10 2.27
CA VAL A 50 9.89 8.99 2.22
C VAL A 50 8.83 9.25 1.17
N THR A 51 8.69 8.30 0.25
CA THR A 51 7.68 8.36 -0.80
C THR A 51 6.96 7.02 -0.97
N ALA A 52 5.87 7.04 -1.72
CA ALA A 52 5.20 5.81 -2.13
C ALA A 52 4.64 5.95 -3.55
N SER A 53 4.30 4.82 -4.17
CA SER A 53 3.70 4.78 -5.50
C SER A 53 2.27 5.34 -5.53
N THR A 54 1.51 5.20 -4.43
CA THR A 54 0.12 5.65 -4.31
C THR A 54 -0.07 6.65 -3.17
N GLY A 55 -1.12 7.48 -3.25
CA GLY A 55 -1.42 8.45 -2.19
C GLY A 55 -1.78 7.78 -0.86
N VAL A 56 -2.52 6.68 -0.88
CA VAL A 56 -2.86 5.91 0.33
C VAL A 56 -1.59 5.37 1.01
N ALA A 57 -0.69 4.74 0.24
CA ALA A 57 0.56 4.24 0.78
C ALA A 57 1.45 5.40 1.31
N ALA A 58 1.52 6.52 0.58
CA ALA A 58 2.27 7.70 0.99
C ALA A 58 1.82 8.23 2.36
N LEU A 59 0.52 8.34 2.59
CA LEU A 59 -0.03 8.78 3.87
C LEU A 59 0.25 7.77 5.00
N ASN A 60 0.22 6.47 4.70
CA ASN A 60 0.51 5.41 5.69
C ASN A 60 1.97 5.41 6.18
N VAL A 61 2.90 5.87 5.33
CA VAL A 61 4.33 5.97 5.70
C VAL A 61 4.74 7.37 6.14
N GLY A 62 3.79 8.32 6.22
CA GLY A 62 4.07 9.71 6.60
C GLY A 62 4.85 10.50 5.54
N GLY A 63 4.76 10.10 4.28
CA GLY A 63 5.45 10.70 3.14
C GLY A 63 4.51 11.29 2.10
N MET A 64 4.99 11.40 0.87
CA MET A 64 4.22 11.86 -0.29
C MET A 64 4.37 10.90 -1.46
N THR A 65 3.54 11.05 -2.51
CA THR A 65 3.74 10.22 -3.70
C THR A 65 5.05 10.58 -4.40
N VAL A 66 5.71 9.58 -5.01
CA VAL A 66 6.95 9.79 -5.76
C VAL A 66 6.78 10.83 -6.87
N HIS A 67 5.62 10.88 -7.52
CA HIS A 67 5.27 11.87 -8.53
C HIS A 67 5.29 13.30 -7.98
N ARG A 68 4.72 13.50 -6.80
CA ARG A 68 4.72 14.79 -6.15
C ARG A 68 6.09 15.15 -5.59
N TRP A 69 6.81 14.19 -5.02
CA TRP A 69 8.14 14.39 -4.47
C TRP A 69 9.12 14.90 -5.52
N SER A 70 9.14 14.26 -6.68
CA SER A 70 10.02 14.63 -7.79
C SER A 70 9.52 15.86 -8.57
N GLY A 71 8.23 16.15 -8.53
CA GLY A 71 7.60 17.19 -9.36
C GLY A 71 7.34 16.77 -10.80
N MET A 72 7.48 15.47 -11.11
CA MET A 72 7.28 14.96 -12.46
C MET A 72 5.81 14.91 -12.92
N LEU A 73 4.88 15.44 -12.13
CA LEU A 73 3.44 15.40 -12.40
C LEU A 73 2.93 13.97 -12.64
N LEU A 74 2.28 13.71 -13.77
CA LEU A 74 1.85 12.36 -14.18
C LEU A 74 2.97 11.55 -14.86
N GLY A 75 4.11 12.20 -15.14
CA GLY A 75 5.17 11.64 -15.95
C GLY A 75 4.86 11.72 -17.47
N PRO A 76 5.83 11.38 -18.33
CA PRO A 76 5.66 11.41 -19.77
C PRO A 76 4.65 10.37 -20.25
N ALA A 77 3.86 10.71 -21.27
CA ALA A 77 2.92 9.79 -21.91
C ALA A 77 3.66 8.65 -22.64
N PRO A 78 3.03 7.48 -22.85
CA PRO A 78 3.62 6.43 -23.66
C PRO A 78 4.12 6.95 -25.03
N GLY A 79 5.37 6.67 -25.37
CA GLY A 79 6.02 7.15 -26.59
C GLY A 79 6.60 8.58 -26.54
N GLN A 80 6.28 9.37 -25.50
CA GLN A 80 6.85 10.70 -25.36
C GLN A 80 8.32 10.63 -24.91
N ASP A 81 9.18 11.43 -25.54
CA ASP A 81 10.60 11.53 -25.19
C ASP A 81 10.81 12.15 -23.80
N PHE A 82 11.76 11.62 -23.04
CA PHE A 82 12.04 12.07 -21.67
C PHE A 82 12.67 13.45 -21.62
N GLU A 83 13.59 13.75 -22.55
CA GLU A 83 14.23 15.09 -22.64
C GLU A 83 13.20 16.17 -22.98
N GLN A 84 12.38 15.90 -24.01
CA GLN A 84 11.33 16.83 -24.41
C GLN A 84 10.35 17.11 -23.27
N TYR A 85 9.93 16.06 -22.54
CA TYR A 85 9.04 16.21 -21.39
C TYR A 85 9.70 17.03 -20.27
N PHE A 86 10.96 16.73 -19.95
CA PHE A 86 11.73 17.44 -18.93
C PHE A 86 11.92 18.92 -19.29
N ALA A 87 12.30 19.23 -20.52
CA ALA A 87 12.48 20.60 -20.99
C ALA A 87 11.18 21.41 -20.86
N GLY A 88 10.05 20.85 -21.26
CA GLY A 88 8.73 21.49 -21.10
C GLY A 88 8.36 21.70 -19.64
N LEU A 89 8.67 20.74 -18.78
CA LEU A 89 8.44 20.82 -17.33
C LEU A 89 9.31 21.91 -16.68
N ALA A 90 10.58 22.00 -17.05
CA ALA A 90 11.54 22.97 -16.51
C ALA A 90 11.24 24.40 -16.95
N GLN A 91 10.91 24.61 -18.25
CA GLN A 91 10.55 25.93 -18.79
C GLN A 91 9.31 26.51 -18.13
N ASN A 92 8.30 25.67 -17.88
CA ASN A 92 7.01 26.08 -17.33
C ASN A 92 6.87 25.75 -15.84
N ALA A 93 8.00 25.61 -15.13
CA ALA A 93 8.01 25.17 -13.74
C ALA A 93 7.23 26.14 -12.83
N LYS A 94 6.09 25.69 -12.35
CA LYS A 94 5.32 26.35 -11.28
C LYS A 94 6.09 26.31 -9.96
N PRO A 95 5.78 27.16 -8.96
CA PRO A 95 6.49 27.19 -7.67
C PRO A 95 6.63 25.82 -6.99
N ASN A 96 5.59 24.98 -7.04
CA ASN A 96 5.60 23.63 -6.47
C ASN A 96 6.54 22.66 -7.22
N VAL A 97 6.70 22.82 -8.54
CA VAL A 97 7.65 22.03 -9.34
C VAL A 97 9.09 22.46 -9.04
N ARG A 98 9.33 23.77 -8.93
CA ARG A 98 10.66 24.31 -8.53
C ARG A 98 11.07 23.83 -7.13
N ALA A 99 10.12 23.84 -6.19
CA ALA A 99 10.34 23.29 -4.84
C ALA A 99 10.67 21.79 -4.87
N ALA A 100 10.01 21.02 -5.76
CA ALA A 100 10.31 19.61 -5.96
C ALA A 100 11.73 19.39 -6.51
N PHE A 101 12.16 20.17 -7.50
CA PHE A 101 13.54 20.11 -8.03
C PHE A 101 14.56 20.39 -6.91
N ASN A 102 14.29 21.35 -6.04
CA ASN A 102 15.18 21.62 -4.89
C ASN A 102 15.23 20.45 -3.88
N ARG A 103 14.10 19.72 -3.67
CA ARG A 103 14.10 18.50 -2.86
C ARG A 103 14.97 17.42 -3.49
N VAL A 104 14.84 17.19 -4.80
CA VAL A 104 15.65 16.21 -5.54
C VAL A 104 17.13 16.54 -5.45
N ARG A 105 17.51 17.83 -5.61
CA ARG A 105 18.93 18.26 -5.50
C ARG A 105 19.56 17.96 -4.14
N ARG A 106 18.80 18.06 -3.06
CA ARG A 106 19.28 17.89 -1.68
C ARG A 106 19.11 16.46 -1.15
N CYS A 107 18.39 15.62 -1.88
CA CYS A 107 18.10 14.28 -1.43
C CYS A 107 19.33 13.38 -1.55
N GLU A 108 19.70 12.72 -0.47
CA GLU A 108 20.75 11.70 -0.48
C GLU A 108 20.16 10.29 -0.42
N ARG A 109 19.00 10.12 0.24
CA ARG A 109 18.34 8.84 0.46
C ARG A 109 16.85 8.95 0.18
N LEU A 110 16.35 8.04 -0.64
CA LEU A 110 14.95 7.99 -1.05
C LEU A 110 14.35 6.61 -0.76
N VAL A 111 13.29 6.57 0.03
CA VAL A 111 12.43 5.38 0.16
C VAL A 111 11.26 5.49 -0.79
N ILE A 112 10.97 4.41 -1.53
CA ILE A 112 9.78 4.27 -2.38
C ILE A 112 8.99 3.06 -1.89
N ASP A 113 7.93 3.30 -1.11
CA ASP A 113 7.06 2.22 -0.63
C ASP A 113 6.05 1.80 -1.71
N GLU A 114 5.66 0.52 -1.68
CA GLU A 114 4.79 -0.12 -2.68
C GLU A 114 5.29 0.10 -4.13
N ILE A 115 6.62 0.02 -4.35
CA ILE A 115 7.24 0.26 -5.67
C ILE A 115 6.66 -0.64 -6.77
N SER A 116 6.13 -1.82 -6.42
CA SER A 116 5.48 -2.75 -7.34
C SER A 116 4.27 -2.17 -8.07
N MET A 117 3.65 -1.13 -7.51
CA MET A 117 2.54 -0.41 -8.15
C MET A 117 2.98 0.80 -8.98
N LEU A 118 4.28 1.13 -8.98
CA LEU A 118 4.84 2.20 -9.81
C LEU A 118 5.09 1.66 -11.22
N ALA A 119 4.52 2.31 -12.24
CA ALA A 119 4.74 1.93 -13.63
C ALA A 119 6.22 2.07 -13.99
N GLY A 120 6.74 1.13 -14.79
CA GLY A 120 8.15 1.11 -15.21
C GLY A 120 8.56 2.39 -15.91
N ARG A 121 7.70 2.93 -16.77
CA ARG A 121 7.96 4.22 -17.41
C ARG A 121 8.10 5.36 -16.42
N ALA A 122 7.27 5.40 -15.37
CA ALA A 122 7.40 6.41 -14.32
C ALA A 122 8.68 6.22 -13.50
N PHE A 123 9.07 4.96 -13.25
CA PHE A 123 10.31 4.64 -12.57
C PHE A 123 11.55 5.00 -13.43
N GLY A 124 11.54 4.67 -14.71
CA GLY A 124 12.60 5.06 -15.64
C GLY A 124 12.72 6.58 -15.79
N TYR A 125 11.58 7.28 -15.87
CA TYR A 125 11.59 8.73 -15.91
C TYR A 125 12.06 9.34 -14.57
N LEU A 126 11.78 8.72 -13.43
CA LEU A 126 12.29 9.18 -12.13
C LEU A 126 13.82 9.15 -12.10
N ASP A 127 14.44 8.09 -12.58
CA ASP A 127 15.90 7.99 -12.71
C ASP A 127 16.46 9.11 -13.61
N PHE A 128 15.92 9.20 -14.82
CA PHE A 128 16.28 10.25 -15.78
C PHE A 128 16.14 11.66 -15.17
N HIS A 129 15.01 11.93 -14.52
CA HIS A 129 14.70 13.21 -13.89
C HIS A 129 15.70 13.56 -12.78
N CYS A 130 16.03 12.59 -11.92
CA CYS A 130 17.01 12.79 -10.84
C CYS A 130 18.40 13.11 -11.41
N ARG A 131 18.86 12.39 -12.44
CA ARG A 131 20.13 12.68 -13.12
C ARG A 131 20.16 14.09 -13.67
N ARG A 132 19.11 14.52 -14.38
CA ARG A 132 19.02 15.87 -14.98
C ARG A 132 18.96 16.98 -13.92
N VAL A 133 18.18 16.81 -12.86
CA VAL A 133 18.05 17.82 -11.79
C VAL A 133 19.34 17.97 -10.98
N ARG A 134 20.10 16.89 -10.80
CA ARG A 134 21.35 16.87 -10.00
C ARG A 134 22.60 17.10 -10.83
N ASP A 135 22.47 17.08 -12.15
CA ASP A 135 23.62 17.11 -13.08
C ASP A 135 24.64 16.00 -12.76
N ASP A 136 24.12 14.76 -12.60
CA ASP A 136 24.91 13.60 -12.18
C ASP A 136 24.40 12.36 -12.93
N ASP A 137 25.28 11.76 -13.75
CA ASP A 137 24.94 10.64 -14.62
C ASP A 137 24.82 9.28 -13.89
N ARG A 138 25.18 9.23 -12.62
CA ARG A 138 24.96 8.02 -11.81
C ARG A 138 23.46 7.69 -11.71
N PRO A 139 23.08 6.42 -11.53
CA PRO A 139 21.70 6.05 -11.31
C PRO A 139 21.02 6.92 -10.26
N PHE A 140 19.83 7.42 -10.56
CA PHE A 140 19.05 8.37 -9.76
C PHE A 140 19.81 9.64 -9.35
N GLY A 141 20.80 10.06 -10.17
CA GLY A 141 21.63 11.21 -9.84
C GLY A 141 22.45 11.01 -8.56
N GLY A 142 22.89 9.79 -8.28
CA GLY A 142 23.63 9.41 -7.08
C GLY A 142 22.80 9.34 -5.79
N ILE A 143 21.48 9.41 -5.85
CA ILE A 143 20.58 9.18 -4.72
C ILE A 143 20.53 7.69 -4.40
N GLN A 144 20.74 7.30 -3.13
CA GLN A 144 20.45 5.95 -2.68
C GLN A 144 18.94 5.71 -2.70
N VAL A 145 18.49 4.63 -3.36
CA VAL A 145 17.06 4.27 -3.44
C VAL A 145 16.79 2.97 -2.69
N ILE A 146 15.84 3.03 -1.76
CA ILE A 146 15.29 1.87 -1.04
C ILE A 146 13.87 1.66 -1.53
N GLY A 147 13.68 0.69 -2.43
CA GLY A 147 12.35 0.28 -2.87
C GLY A 147 11.76 -0.78 -1.95
N THR A 148 10.49 -0.66 -1.57
CA THR A 148 9.78 -1.74 -0.87
C THR A 148 8.53 -2.15 -1.63
N GLY A 149 8.23 -3.45 -1.63
CA GLY A 149 7.03 -3.95 -2.31
C GLY A 149 7.06 -5.45 -2.56
N ASP A 150 6.03 -5.92 -3.25
CA ASP A 150 5.90 -7.32 -3.65
C ASP A 150 5.22 -7.38 -5.03
N ALA A 151 5.98 -7.68 -6.09
CA ALA A 151 5.45 -7.73 -7.44
C ALA A 151 4.42 -8.86 -7.66
N LEU A 152 4.28 -9.80 -6.71
CA LEU A 152 3.24 -10.83 -6.70
C LEU A 152 1.95 -10.39 -5.97
N GLN A 153 1.90 -9.14 -5.50
CA GLN A 153 0.68 -8.47 -5.05
C GLN A 153 0.07 -7.68 -6.22
N LEU A 154 -0.45 -6.48 -5.98
CA LEU A 154 -1.08 -5.70 -7.04
C LEU A 154 -0.05 -5.12 -8.02
N PRO A 155 -0.29 -5.24 -9.34
CA PRO A 155 0.56 -4.69 -10.38
C PRO A 155 0.37 -3.17 -10.52
N PRO A 156 1.21 -2.50 -11.33
CA PRO A 156 0.97 -1.13 -11.76
C PRO A 156 -0.39 -0.98 -12.46
N VAL A 157 -1.04 0.17 -12.27
CA VAL A 157 -2.31 0.47 -12.94
C VAL A 157 -2.07 0.64 -14.44
N ARG A 158 -2.81 -0.13 -15.26
CA ARG A 158 -2.76 -0.01 -16.73
C ARG A 158 -3.74 1.05 -17.20
N THR A 159 -3.26 1.99 -17.99
CA THR A 159 -4.11 2.95 -18.70
C THR A 159 -4.90 2.30 -19.85
N ASN A 160 -4.34 1.24 -20.45
CA ASN A 160 -4.99 0.43 -21.47
C ASN A 160 -4.91 -1.06 -21.08
N PRO A 161 -6.05 -1.73 -20.81
CA PRO A 161 -6.09 -3.13 -20.41
C PRO A 161 -5.51 -4.12 -21.44
N LYS A 162 -5.38 -3.71 -22.70
CA LYS A 162 -4.82 -4.55 -23.78
C LYS A 162 -3.28 -4.59 -23.78
N LEU A 163 -2.62 -3.63 -23.10
CA LEU A 163 -1.17 -3.59 -23.00
C LEU A 163 -0.69 -4.47 -21.84
N PRO A 164 0.55 -5.01 -21.92
CA PRO A 164 1.18 -5.70 -20.81
C PRO A 164 1.35 -4.75 -19.61
N TYR A 165 1.61 -5.31 -18.43
CA TYR A 165 2.00 -4.53 -17.26
C TYR A 165 3.40 -3.95 -17.48
N ASP A 166 3.52 -2.67 -17.17
CA ASP A 166 4.75 -1.90 -17.25
C ASP A 166 5.48 -1.98 -15.90
N TRP A 167 6.36 -2.97 -15.75
CA TRP A 167 7.01 -3.24 -14.48
C TRP A 167 8.27 -2.38 -14.27
N PHE A 168 8.48 -1.89 -13.05
CA PHE A 168 9.67 -1.13 -12.67
C PHE A 168 10.98 -1.92 -12.91
N PHE A 169 10.96 -3.23 -12.70
CA PHE A 169 12.14 -4.10 -12.86
C PHE A 169 12.45 -4.47 -14.32
N ASP A 170 11.61 -4.09 -15.27
CA ASP A 170 11.86 -4.26 -16.70
C ASP A 170 12.55 -3.04 -17.33
N THR A 171 12.96 -2.07 -16.52
CA THR A 171 13.55 -0.81 -16.97
C THR A 171 15.08 -0.84 -16.94
N GLU A 172 15.71 -0.03 -17.79
CA GLU A 172 17.16 0.22 -17.75
C GLU A 172 17.56 0.84 -16.40
N ALA A 173 16.72 1.72 -15.82
CA ALA A 173 16.93 2.31 -14.51
C ALA A 173 17.10 1.26 -13.40
N TRP A 174 16.33 0.18 -13.47
CA TRP A 174 16.49 -0.94 -12.54
C TRP A 174 17.82 -1.66 -12.73
N SER A 175 18.14 -2.00 -13.96
CA SER A 175 19.34 -2.78 -14.30
C SER A 175 20.63 -2.00 -13.99
N SER A 176 20.66 -0.71 -14.31
CA SER A 176 21.85 0.14 -14.12
C SER A 176 22.06 0.53 -12.64
N ALA A 177 20.99 0.60 -11.85
CA ALA A 177 21.07 1.00 -10.45
C ALA A 177 21.63 -0.07 -9.51
N GLY A 178 21.77 -1.33 -9.95
CA GLY A 178 22.39 -2.40 -9.18
C GLY A 178 21.66 -2.72 -7.86
N PHE A 179 20.33 -2.78 -7.86
CA PHE A 179 19.55 -3.07 -6.67
C PHE A 179 19.90 -4.42 -6.03
N CYS A 180 20.27 -4.41 -4.74
CA CYS A 180 20.37 -5.60 -3.91
C CYS A 180 18.98 -6.05 -3.48
N LYS A 181 18.54 -7.23 -3.95
CA LYS A 181 17.24 -7.79 -3.56
C LYS A 181 17.35 -8.53 -2.22
N VAL A 182 16.55 -8.09 -1.24
CA VAL A 182 16.41 -8.75 0.07
C VAL A 182 14.98 -9.22 0.26
N GLU A 183 14.77 -10.52 0.46
CA GLU A 183 13.44 -11.10 0.65
C GLU A 183 13.19 -11.47 2.11
N LEU A 184 12.23 -10.80 2.74
CA LEU A 184 11.72 -11.18 4.06
C LEU A 184 10.80 -12.40 3.90
N ARG A 185 11.17 -13.52 4.54
CA ARG A 185 10.44 -14.79 4.39
C ARG A 185 9.46 -15.05 5.53
N LYS A 186 9.75 -14.54 6.74
CA LYS A 186 8.90 -14.75 7.92
C LYS A 186 7.66 -13.88 7.84
N ILE A 187 6.49 -14.51 7.91
CA ILE A 187 5.20 -13.82 7.98
C ILE A 187 4.90 -13.54 9.45
N MET A 188 4.52 -12.32 9.77
CA MET A 188 4.24 -11.83 11.12
C MET A 188 2.74 -11.57 11.34
N ARG A 189 1.94 -11.61 10.27
CA ARG A 189 0.49 -11.31 10.33
C ARG A 189 -0.34 -12.52 10.72
N GLN A 190 0.03 -13.70 10.22
CA GLN A 190 -0.64 -14.97 10.46
C GLN A 190 0.27 -15.88 11.25
N ASP A 191 -0.31 -16.57 12.25
CA ASP A 191 0.41 -17.52 13.11
C ASP A 191 0.08 -18.98 12.82
N GLU A 192 -0.91 -19.25 11.93
CA GLU A 192 -1.35 -20.60 11.56
C GLU A 192 -0.47 -21.15 10.40
N PRO A 193 0.42 -22.13 10.62
CA PRO A 193 1.40 -22.57 9.60
C PRO A 193 0.76 -23.10 8.32
N GLU A 194 -0.36 -23.81 8.42
CA GLU A 194 -1.09 -24.35 7.25
C GLU A 194 -1.68 -23.23 6.41
N PHE A 195 -2.24 -22.20 7.06
CA PHE A 195 -2.80 -21.03 6.37
C PHE A 195 -1.70 -20.21 5.70
N VAL A 196 -0.57 -19.97 6.39
CA VAL A 196 0.62 -19.33 5.83
C VAL A 196 1.13 -20.08 4.59
N THR A 197 1.20 -21.41 4.66
CA THR A 197 1.61 -22.25 3.54
C THR A 197 0.66 -22.14 2.35
N ALA A 198 -0.65 -22.19 2.61
CA ALA A 198 -1.67 -22.03 1.58
C ALA A 198 -1.60 -20.66 0.90
N LEU A 199 -1.46 -19.58 1.67
CA LEU A 199 -1.27 -18.21 1.14
C LEU A 199 0.00 -18.10 0.30
N GLY A 200 1.09 -18.76 0.71
CA GLY A 200 2.34 -18.82 -0.06
C GLY A 200 2.17 -19.47 -1.42
N LYS A 201 1.38 -20.55 -1.52
CA LYS A 201 1.03 -21.19 -2.79
C LYS A 201 0.15 -20.29 -3.64
N ILE A 202 -0.90 -19.72 -3.07
CA ILE A 202 -1.80 -18.79 -3.75
C ILE A 202 -1.03 -17.57 -4.32
N ARG A 203 -0.04 -17.05 -3.57
CA ARG A 203 0.84 -15.98 -4.05
C ARG A 203 1.57 -16.36 -5.35
N ARG A 204 1.88 -17.65 -5.54
CA ARG A 204 2.51 -18.18 -6.76
C ARG A 204 1.51 -18.67 -7.81
N GLY A 205 0.20 -18.53 -7.56
CA GLY A 205 -0.84 -19.04 -8.46
C GLY A 205 -1.08 -20.56 -8.36
N GLU A 206 -0.53 -21.19 -7.33
CA GLU A 206 -0.64 -22.63 -7.13
C GLU A 206 -1.86 -22.96 -6.24
N ILE A 207 -2.66 -23.93 -6.70
CA ILE A 207 -3.74 -24.51 -5.91
C ILE A 207 -3.54 -26.02 -5.93
N ASP A 208 -3.13 -26.57 -4.81
CA ASP A 208 -3.05 -28.02 -4.63
C ASP A 208 -4.20 -28.55 -3.76
N ALA A 209 -4.31 -29.86 -3.68
CA ALA A 209 -5.36 -30.54 -2.91
C ALA A 209 -5.34 -30.16 -1.41
N ALA A 210 -4.18 -29.89 -0.83
CA ALA A 210 -4.07 -29.47 0.56
C ALA A 210 -4.60 -28.04 0.77
N THR A 211 -4.23 -27.10 -0.11
CA THR A 211 -4.76 -25.74 -0.11
C THR A 211 -6.27 -25.72 -0.30
N GLU A 212 -6.78 -26.52 -1.25
CA GLU A 212 -8.22 -26.65 -1.49
C GLU A 212 -8.94 -27.23 -0.29
N LYS A 213 -8.45 -28.31 0.30
CA LYS A 213 -9.02 -28.94 1.50
C LYS A 213 -9.08 -27.98 2.68
N LEU A 214 -8.06 -27.14 2.86
CA LEU A 214 -8.00 -26.14 3.92
C LEU A 214 -9.02 -25.01 3.72
N LEU A 215 -9.16 -24.50 2.50
CA LEU A 215 -9.92 -23.27 2.23
C LEU A 215 -11.38 -23.54 1.81
N ARG A 216 -11.71 -24.69 1.21
CA ARG A 216 -13.09 -25.02 0.80
C ARG A 216 -14.11 -24.96 1.96
N PRO A 217 -13.81 -25.37 3.19
CA PRO A 217 -14.72 -25.26 4.33
C PRO A 217 -15.04 -23.79 4.70
N ARG A 218 -14.28 -22.82 4.17
CA ARG A 218 -14.52 -21.39 4.40
C ARG A 218 -15.54 -20.79 3.45
N ILE A 219 -16.08 -21.56 2.51
CA ILE A 219 -17.13 -21.12 1.60
C ILE A 219 -18.45 -20.96 2.38
N THR A 220 -19.04 -19.78 2.26
CA THR A 220 -20.34 -19.46 2.85
C THR A 220 -21.18 -18.61 1.90
N THR A 221 -22.44 -18.95 1.77
CA THR A 221 -23.38 -18.20 0.91
C THR A 221 -23.85 -16.92 1.61
N PHE A 222 -24.00 -16.98 2.93
CA PHE A 222 -24.56 -15.90 3.75
C PHE A 222 -23.62 -15.59 4.91
N PRO A 223 -22.57 -14.75 4.68
CA PRO A 223 -21.71 -14.32 5.77
C PRO A 223 -22.51 -13.44 6.75
N ALA A 224 -22.16 -13.51 8.02
CA ALA A 224 -22.76 -12.64 9.03
C ALA A 224 -22.59 -11.15 8.64
N ARG A 225 -23.55 -10.30 9.02
CA ARG A 225 -23.56 -8.87 8.64
C ARG A 225 -22.34 -8.09 9.14
N ASN A 226 -21.76 -8.54 10.24
CA ASN A 226 -20.57 -7.94 10.83
C ASN A 226 -19.27 -8.32 10.14
N ILE A 227 -19.27 -9.15 9.10
CA ILE A 227 -18.08 -9.52 8.32
C ILE A 227 -17.85 -8.49 7.22
N THR A 228 -16.63 -7.92 7.17
CA THR A 228 -16.26 -6.95 6.14
C THR A 228 -16.19 -7.62 4.77
N ARG A 229 -16.86 -7.05 3.76
CA ARG A 229 -16.81 -7.55 2.38
C ARG A 229 -15.70 -6.86 1.60
N LEU A 230 -14.87 -7.65 0.92
CA LEU A 230 -13.85 -7.13 0.01
C LEU A 230 -14.38 -7.13 -1.41
N PHE A 231 -14.53 -5.94 -2.00
CA PHE A 231 -14.96 -5.75 -3.37
C PHE A 231 -13.82 -5.27 -4.28
N THR A 232 -14.00 -5.42 -5.58
CA THR A 232 -13.02 -4.96 -6.58
C THR A 232 -13.23 -3.49 -6.98
N HIS A 233 -14.44 -2.92 -6.79
CA HIS A 233 -14.82 -1.57 -7.26
C HIS A 233 -15.44 -0.71 -6.14
N ASN A 234 -15.13 0.58 -6.14
CA ASN A 234 -15.67 1.53 -5.15
C ASN A 234 -17.20 1.60 -5.17
N SER A 235 -17.83 1.60 -6.35
CA SER A 235 -19.29 1.66 -6.46
C SER A 235 -20.02 0.51 -5.75
N MET A 236 -19.41 -0.67 -5.69
CA MET A 236 -19.96 -1.81 -4.94
C MET A 236 -19.79 -1.60 -3.43
N VAL A 237 -18.66 -1.03 -3.03
CA VAL A 237 -18.39 -0.67 -1.62
C VAL A 237 -19.40 0.36 -1.13
N ASP A 238 -19.58 1.44 -1.87
CA ASP A 238 -20.49 2.53 -1.48
C ASP A 238 -21.93 2.04 -1.40
N ARG A 239 -22.39 1.26 -2.39
CA ARG A 239 -23.72 0.66 -2.38
C ARG A 239 -23.93 -0.23 -1.17
N TRP A 240 -22.98 -1.11 -0.85
CA TRP A 240 -23.10 -2.04 0.25
C TRP A 240 -23.05 -1.33 1.61
N ASN A 241 -22.14 -0.39 1.79
CA ASN A 241 -22.03 0.40 3.02
C ASN A 241 -23.31 1.22 3.26
N ASN A 242 -23.83 1.88 2.23
CA ASN A 242 -25.08 2.65 2.33
C ASN A 242 -26.29 1.74 2.62
N PHE A 243 -26.37 0.58 2.00
CA PHE A 243 -27.42 -0.41 2.29
C PHE A 243 -27.38 -0.83 3.76
N CYS A 244 -26.21 -1.25 4.26
CA CYS A 244 -26.07 -1.67 5.66
C CYS A 244 -26.37 -0.54 6.65
N LEU A 245 -25.94 0.69 6.35
CA LEU A 245 -26.24 1.86 7.18
C LEU A 245 -27.75 2.17 7.20
N GLY A 246 -28.42 2.04 6.05
CA GLY A 246 -29.86 2.25 5.92
C GLY A 246 -30.69 1.29 6.76
N GLU A 247 -30.25 0.03 6.89
CA GLU A 247 -30.92 -1.01 7.68
C GLU A 247 -30.81 -0.82 9.20
N LEU A 248 -29.90 0.07 9.66
CA LEU A 248 -29.74 0.35 11.08
C LEU A 248 -30.84 1.31 11.56
N PRO A 249 -31.38 1.09 12.79
CA PRO A 249 -32.38 1.97 13.37
C PRO A 249 -31.80 3.33 13.74
N GLY A 250 -32.70 4.29 13.95
CA GLY A 250 -32.36 5.62 14.47
C GLY A 250 -31.86 6.62 13.41
N PRO A 251 -31.68 7.88 13.84
CA PRO A 251 -31.27 8.95 12.96
C PRO A 251 -29.81 8.80 12.56
N GLU A 252 -29.52 9.25 11.35
CA GLU A 252 -28.17 9.31 10.82
C GLU A 252 -27.46 10.57 11.27
N SER A 253 -26.22 10.43 11.75
CA SER A 253 -25.30 11.53 12.01
C SER A 253 -24.38 11.73 10.82
N ILE A 254 -24.33 12.95 10.31
CA ILE A 254 -23.47 13.35 9.21
C ILE A 254 -22.35 14.23 9.77
N ARG A 255 -21.09 13.86 9.48
CA ARG A 255 -19.90 14.60 9.88
C ARG A 255 -19.17 15.05 8.61
N GLU A 256 -19.11 16.33 8.38
CA GLU A 256 -18.29 16.91 7.32
C GLU A 256 -16.91 17.25 7.87
N ALA A 257 -15.87 16.97 7.09
CA ALA A 257 -14.51 17.28 7.49
C ALA A 257 -14.24 18.78 7.45
N ASP A 258 -13.58 19.29 8.48
CA ASP A 258 -13.00 20.62 8.46
C ASP A 258 -11.72 20.62 7.61
N THR A 259 -11.54 21.64 6.80
CA THR A 259 -10.41 21.75 5.89
C THR A 259 -9.82 23.15 5.86
N TRP A 260 -8.50 23.23 5.66
CA TRP A 260 -7.80 24.49 5.49
C TRP A 260 -6.64 24.33 4.52
N GLY A 261 -6.41 25.34 3.69
CA GLY A 261 -5.32 25.40 2.73
C GLY A 261 -5.77 25.48 1.27
N PRO A 262 -4.85 25.41 0.31
CA PRO A 262 -5.15 25.45 -1.11
C PRO A 262 -6.02 24.29 -1.58
N HIS A 263 -6.99 24.58 -2.47
CA HIS A 263 -7.99 23.63 -2.95
C HIS A 263 -7.37 22.33 -3.51
N ASN A 264 -6.33 22.43 -4.32
CA ASN A 264 -5.65 21.25 -4.90
C ASN A 264 -4.97 20.35 -3.86
N GLN A 265 -4.56 20.89 -2.72
CA GLN A 265 -3.97 20.12 -1.62
C GLN A 265 -5.05 19.46 -0.77
N ILE A 266 -6.16 20.15 -0.54
CA ILE A 266 -7.34 19.59 0.12
C ILE A 266 -7.91 18.46 -0.74
N GLU A 267 -8.10 18.67 -2.05
CA GLU A 267 -8.56 17.65 -2.98
C GLU A 267 -7.64 16.40 -2.99
N PHE A 268 -6.33 16.62 -2.87
CA PHE A 268 -5.38 15.51 -2.72
C PHE A 268 -5.65 14.71 -1.44
N LEU A 269 -5.84 15.37 -0.29
CA LEU A 269 -6.17 14.70 0.97
C LEU A 269 -7.49 13.94 0.85
N GLU A 270 -8.54 14.57 0.35
CA GLU A 270 -9.86 13.95 0.16
C GLU A 270 -9.82 12.67 -0.71
N LYS A 271 -9.04 12.69 -1.79
CA LYS A 271 -8.90 11.53 -2.70
C LYS A 271 -8.08 10.38 -2.11
N ASN A 272 -7.10 10.69 -1.27
CA ASN A 272 -6.11 9.71 -0.83
C ASN A 272 -6.29 9.26 0.63
N LEU A 273 -7.04 9.98 1.45
CA LEU A 273 -7.38 9.51 2.78
C LEU A 273 -8.36 8.33 2.72
N LEU A 274 -8.20 7.42 3.66
CA LEU A 274 -9.17 6.33 3.86
C LEU A 274 -10.47 6.86 4.48
N THR A 275 -10.37 7.88 5.32
CA THR A 275 -11.52 8.59 5.91
C THR A 275 -12.22 9.43 4.87
N PRO A 276 -13.55 9.32 4.71
CA PRO A 276 -14.29 10.13 3.76
C PRO A 276 -14.45 11.58 4.25
N LYS A 277 -14.53 12.54 3.31
CA LYS A 277 -14.85 13.94 3.63
C LYS A 277 -16.19 14.06 4.38
N VAL A 278 -17.19 13.34 3.90
CA VAL A 278 -18.51 13.26 4.54
C VAL A 278 -18.66 11.86 5.14
N LEU A 279 -18.59 11.78 6.45
CA LEU A 279 -18.74 10.54 7.21
C LEU A 279 -20.18 10.44 7.74
N ARG A 280 -20.85 9.38 7.34
CA ARG A 280 -22.23 9.07 7.75
C ARG A 280 -22.21 7.91 8.73
N LEU A 281 -22.82 8.08 9.91
CA LEU A 281 -22.79 7.11 11.01
C LEU A 281 -24.18 6.95 11.65
N LYS A 282 -24.42 5.75 12.18
CA LYS A 282 -25.50 5.44 13.11
C LYS A 282 -24.96 4.57 14.24
N PRO A 283 -25.55 4.57 15.44
CA PRO A 283 -25.29 3.51 16.41
C PRO A 283 -25.50 2.12 15.76
N GLY A 284 -24.62 1.16 16.07
CA GLY A 284 -24.58 -0.16 15.42
C GLY A 284 -23.84 -0.19 14.07
N ALA A 285 -23.39 0.95 13.56
CA ALA A 285 -22.62 0.96 12.30
C ALA A 285 -21.25 0.31 12.48
N LYS A 286 -20.90 -0.61 11.58
CA LYS A 286 -19.56 -1.15 11.54
C LYS A 286 -18.60 -0.13 10.93
N VAL A 287 -17.55 0.20 11.68
CA VAL A 287 -16.50 1.15 11.28
C VAL A 287 -15.12 0.52 11.32
N MET A 288 -14.17 1.17 10.66
CA MET A 288 -12.75 0.85 10.70
C MET A 288 -11.96 2.10 11.01
N PHE A 289 -10.97 1.98 11.88
CA PHE A 289 -10.00 3.03 12.17
C PHE A 289 -9.06 3.22 10.97
N THR A 290 -8.75 4.46 10.67
CA THR A 290 -7.99 4.85 9.48
C THR A 290 -6.60 5.40 9.80
N VAL A 291 -6.21 5.45 11.08
CA VAL A 291 -4.90 5.88 11.57
C VAL A 291 -4.38 4.92 12.65
N ASN A 292 -3.07 5.00 12.92
CA ASN A 292 -2.43 4.28 14.01
C ASN A 292 -2.33 5.19 15.25
N ARG A 293 -3.02 4.82 16.31
CA ARG A 293 -2.99 5.44 17.63
C ARG A 293 -2.94 4.35 18.72
N PRO A 294 -1.82 3.62 18.83
CA PRO A 294 -1.70 2.54 19.81
C PRO A 294 -1.78 3.03 21.26
N ASP A 295 -1.39 4.27 21.51
CA ASP A 295 -1.55 5.00 22.76
C ASP A 295 -3.02 5.26 23.13
N GLU A 296 -3.92 5.42 22.16
CA GLU A 296 -5.37 5.53 22.33
C GLU A 296 -6.08 4.17 22.19
N GLY A 297 -5.35 3.07 21.96
CA GLY A 297 -5.86 1.70 21.93
C GLY A 297 -6.34 1.20 20.57
N PHE A 298 -6.03 1.88 19.45
CA PHE A 298 -6.43 1.43 18.13
C PHE A 298 -5.34 1.60 17.06
N VAL A 299 -5.44 0.81 16.00
CA VAL A 299 -4.55 0.85 14.85
C VAL A 299 -5.34 0.86 13.54
N ASN A 300 -4.70 1.36 12.48
CA ASN A 300 -5.28 1.38 11.14
C ASN A 300 -5.69 -0.02 10.67
N GLY A 301 -6.92 -0.14 10.20
CA GLY A 301 -7.52 -1.41 9.78
C GLY A 301 -8.28 -2.16 10.87
N GLN A 302 -8.11 -1.80 12.15
CA GLN A 302 -8.90 -2.36 13.23
C GLN A 302 -10.37 -1.98 13.05
N THR A 303 -11.28 -2.94 13.26
CA THR A 303 -12.72 -2.72 13.11
C THR A 303 -13.41 -2.61 14.47
N GLY A 304 -14.53 -1.91 14.49
CA GLY A 304 -15.38 -1.78 15.66
C GLY A 304 -16.82 -1.46 15.28
N GLU A 305 -17.68 -1.32 16.26
CA GLU A 305 -19.08 -0.95 16.12
C GLU A 305 -19.35 0.35 16.86
N VAL A 306 -20.06 1.28 16.24
CA VAL A 306 -20.44 2.55 16.86
C VAL A 306 -21.46 2.29 17.97
N VAL A 307 -21.13 2.64 19.21
CA VAL A 307 -22.02 2.52 20.38
C VAL A 307 -22.87 3.78 20.51
N SER A 308 -22.22 4.93 20.50
CA SER A 308 -22.90 6.22 20.63
C SER A 308 -22.17 7.31 19.85
N ILE A 309 -22.91 8.37 19.51
CA ILE A 309 -22.41 9.50 18.73
C ILE A 309 -22.62 10.77 19.56
N GLY A 310 -21.53 11.33 20.05
CA GLY A 310 -21.49 12.61 20.78
C GLY A 310 -21.45 13.82 19.84
N PHE A 311 -21.27 15.01 20.39
CA PHE A 311 -21.18 16.24 19.58
C PHE A 311 -19.89 16.30 18.74
N THR A 312 -18.74 16.02 19.35
CA THR A 312 -17.43 16.04 18.70
C THR A 312 -16.80 14.67 18.53
N SER A 313 -17.13 13.70 19.38
CA SER A 313 -16.53 12.37 19.44
C SER A 313 -17.56 11.27 19.17
N VAL A 314 -17.06 10.06 18.97
CA VAL A 314 -17.87 8.85 18.78
C VAL A 314 -17.31 7.75 19.66
N VAL A 315 -18.17 7.02 20.38
CA VAL A 315 -17.76 5.84 21.13
C VAL A 315 -17.86 4.61 20.23
N VAL A 316 -16.75 3.89 20.11
CA VAL A 316 -16.64 2.67 19.30
C VAL A 316 -16.28 1.48 20.16
N HIS A 317 -17.09 0.43 20.13
CA HIS A 317 -16.77 -0.85 20.74
C HIS A 317 -15.82 -1.63 19.83
N THR A 318 -14.65 -2.00 20.34
CA THR A 318 -13.64 -2.75 19.60
C THR A 318 -12.82 -3.61 20.55
N GLN A 319 -12.54 -4.87 20.18
CA GLN A 319 -11.73 -5.82 20.97
C GLN A 319 -12.16 -5.91 22.45
N GLY A 320 -13.48 -5.90 22.70
CA GLY A 320 -14.06 -6.00 24.06
C GLY A 320 -13.94 -4.75 24.91
N LYS A 321 -13.60 -3.59 24.33
CA LYS A 321 -13.48 -2.28 24.99
C LYS A 321 -14.26 -1.23 24.23
N GLU A 322 -14.72 -0.23 24.95
CA GLU A 322 -15.26 1.00 24.37
C GLU A 322 -14.18 2.08 24.35
N LEU A 323 -13.98 2.67 23.17
CA LEU A 323 -13.00 3.73 22.96
C LEU A 323 -13.73 4.99 22.51
N GLU A 324 -13.43 6.12 23.13
CA GLU A 324 -13.87 7.42 22.65
C GLU A 324 -12.92 7.90 21.57
N VAL A 325 -13.46 8.14 20.38
CA VAL A 325 -12.71 8.52 19.17
C VAL A 325 -12.98 9.98 18.87
N SER A 326 -11.93 10.78 18.95
CA SER A 326 -11.95 12.21 18.64
C SER A 326 -11.45 12.48 17.20
N PRO A 327 -11.76 13.66 16.62
CA PRO A 327 -11.24 14.05 15.31
C PRO A 327 -9.71 14.00 15.24
N TYR A 328 -9.22 13.61 14.08
CA TYR A 328 -7.81 13.56 13.76
C TYR A 328 -7.51 14.50 12.61
N ARG A 329 -6.40 15.23 12.69
CA ARG A 329 -5.97 16.20 11.69
C ARG A 329 -4.87 15.62 10.82
N TRP A 330 -5.20 15.27 9.56
CA TRP A 330 -4.22 14.92 8.54
C TRP A 330 -3.62 16.20 7.96
N ARG A 331 -2.30 16.26 7.92
CA ARG A 331 -1.57 17.40 7.41
C ARG A 331 -1.00 17.09 6.05
N PHE A 332 -0.93 18.13 5.24
CA PHE A 332 -0.24 18.13 3.98
C PHE A 332 0.92 19.12 4.10
N ASP A 333 2.13 18.58 4.21
CA ASP A 333 3.31 19.41 4.40
C ASP A 333 3.96 19.75 3.05
N SER A 334 4.42 20.99 2.93
CA SER A 334 5.15 21.49 1.77
C SER A 334 6.29 22.35 2.27
N ASN A 335 7.52 22.05 1.84
CA ASN A 335 8.73 22.76 2.28
C ASN A 335 8.85 22.84 3.82
N ASP A 336 8.71 21.71 4.50
CA ASP A 336 8.79 21.54 5.96
C ASP A 336 7.75 22.37 6.77
N LYS A 337 6.71 22.84 6.10
CA LYS A 337 5.60 23.55 6.74
C LYS A 337 4.27 22.93 6.33
N THR A 338 3.35 22.83 7.28
CA THR A 338 1.98 22.43 6.99
C THR A 338 1.33 23.48 6.10
N SER A 339 0.94 23.07 4.89
CA SER A 339 0.35 23.96 3.88
C SER A 339 -1.13 23.70 3.64
N ALA A 340 -1.64 22.56 4.10
CA ALA A 340 -3.06 22.25 4.16
C ALA A 340 -3.33 21.19 5.22
N TRP A 341 -4.56 21.11 5.68
CA TRP A 341 -5.00 20.01 6.53
C TRP A 341 -6.48 19.67 6.30
N LEU A 342 -6.83 18.45 6.67
CA LEU A 342 -8.19 17.94 6.75
C LEU A 342 -8.37 17.32 8.13
N GLU A 343 -9.42 17.69 8.85
CA GLU A 343 -9.76 17.17 10.17
C GLU A 343 -11.11 16.45 10.12
N GLN A 344 -11.15 15.21 10.54
CA GLN A 344 -12.34 14.37 10.58
C GLN A 344 -12.14 13.28 11.63
N LEU A 345 -13.21 12.63 12.09
CA LEU A 345 -13.10 11.37 12.84
C LEU A 345 -12.26 10.36 12.04
N PRO A 346 -11.24 9.72 12.62
CA PRO A 346 -10.39 8.77 11.89
C PRO A 346 -11.10 7.41 11.68
N LEU A 347 -12.30 7.48 11.15
CA LEU A 347 -13.21 6.36 10.92
C LEU A 347 -13.74 6.33 9.48
N ARG A 348 -14.14 5.17 9.04
CA ARG A 348 -14.94 4.95 7.85
C ARG A 348 -15.89 3.78 8.05
N LEU A 349 -16.99 3.73 7.29
CA LEU A 349 -17.82 2.52 7.25
C LEU A 349 -17.00 1.33 6.76
N ALA A 350 -17.16 0.20 7.44
CA ALA A 350 -16.38 -1.02 7.23
C ALA A 350 -17.24 -2.26 6.98
N HIS A 351 -18.49 -2.10 6.59
CA HIS A 351 -19.27 -3.22 6.08
C HIS A 351 -18.65 -3.74 4.77
N SER A 352 -17.99 -2.87 4.01
CA SER A 352 -17.18 -3.25 2.87
C SER A 352 -16.05 -2.26 2.58
N ILE A 353 -15.00 -2.74 1.86
CA ILE A 353 -13.84 -1.97 1.39
C ILE A 353 -13.34 -2.57 0.08
N THR A 354 -12.64 -1.81 -0.76
CA THR A 354 -12.00 -2.39 -1.95
C THR A 354 -10.72 -3.14 -1.60
N THR A 355 -10.42 -4.20 -2.37
CA THR A 355 -9.16 -4.96 -2.23
C THR A 355 -7.92 -4.07 -2.32
N HIS A 356 -7.93 -3.05 -3.20
CA HIS A 356 -6.83 -2.08 -3.31
C HIS A 356 -6.64 -1.25 -2.03
N LYS A 357 -7.74 -0.72 -1.47
CA LYS A 357 -7.67 0.05 -0.22
C LYS A 357 -7.39 -0.82 1.00
N ALA A 358 -7.66 -2.14 0.91
CA ALA A 358 -7.31 -3.10 1.95
C ALA A 358 -5.83 -3.52 1.92
N GLN A 359 -5.08 -3.18 0.86
CA GLN A 359 -3.64 -3.45 0.82
C GLN A 359 -2.94 -2.76 2.00
N GLY A 360 -2.02 -3.46 2.63
CA GLY A 360 -1.37 -2.99 3.88
C GLY A 360 -2.19 -3.21 5.15
N LEU A 361 -3.53 -3.24 5.09
CA LEU A 361 -4.39 -3.42 6.27
C LEU A 361 -4.39 -4.87 6.77
N THR A 362 -4.79 -5.03 8.03
CA THR A 362 -5.08 -6.33 8.65
C THR A 362 -6.52 -6.30 9.16
N LEU A 363 -7.31 -7.32 8.80
CA LEU A 363 -8.70 -7.44 9.16
C LEU A 363 -8.90 -8.66 10.07
N ASP A 364 -9.80 -8.58 11.04
CA ASP A 364 -10.16 -9.70 11.90
C ASP A 364 -10.98 -10.73 11.11
N SER A 365 -11.89 -10.25 10.24
CA SER A 365 -12.68 -11.09 9.34
C SER A 365 -12.94 -10.43 8.00
N ALA A 366 -12.97 -11.24 6.92
CA ALA A 366 -13.29 -10.75 5.59
C ALA A 366 -14.08 -11.77 4.77
N PHE A 367 -15.08 -11.29 4.02
CA PHE A 367 -15.77 -12.07 2.99
C PHE A 367 -15.24 -11.69 1.61
N VAL A 368 -14.72 -12.67 0.90
CA VAL A 368 -13.99 -12.50 -0.36
C VAL A 368 -14.66 -13.27 -1.49
N ASP A 369 -14.93 -12.59 -2.60
CA ASP A 369 -15.23 -13.24 -3.87
C ASP A 369 -13.96 -13.36 -4.71
N VAL A 370 -13.26 -14.48 -4.57
CA VAL A 370 -11.97 -14.72 -5.27
C VAL A 370 -12.16 -14.75 -6.79
N ARG A 371 -13.33 -15.17 -7.28
CA ARG A 371 -13.65 -15.24 -8.72
C ARG A 371 -13.83 -13.84 -9.34
N ALA A 372 -14.09 -12.83 -8.53
CA ALA A 372 -14.17 -11.44 -8.99
C ALA A 372 -12.78 -10.79 -9.18
N ALA A 373 -11.71 -11.44 -8.75
CA ALA A 373 -10.33 -10.96 -8.96
C ALA A 373 -9.98 -11.04 -10.46
N ARG A 374 -9.63 -9.88 -11.04
CA ARG A 374 -9.32 -9.74 -12.47
C ARG A 374 -7.87 -9.31 -12.72
N GLU A 375 -7.20 -8.79 -11.68
CA GLU A 375 -5.81 -8.38 -11.75
C GLU A 375 -4.89 -9.45 -11.12
N PRO A 376 -3.67 -9.64 -11.62
CA PRO A 376 -2.68 -10.52 -11.01
C PRO A 376 -2.49 -10.17 -9.53
N GLY A 377 -2.35 -11.17 -8.68
CA GLY A 377 -2.14 -10.99 -7.24
C GLY A 377 -3.34 -10.49 -6.44
N GLN A 378 -4.42 -10.02 -7.08
CA GLN A 378 -5.59 -9.44 -6.40
C GLN A 378 -6.27 -10.44 -5.45
N ALA A 379 -6.39 -11.70 -5.86
CA ALA A 379 -6.90 -12.78 -5.00
C ALA A 379 -6.00 -12.99 -3.77
N TYR A 380 -4.70 -13.07 -3.98
CA TYR A 380 -3.73 -13.20 -2.89
C TYR A 380 -3.81 -12.02 -1.92
N VAL A 381 -3.87 -10.78 -2.44
CA VAL A 381 -4.01 -9.58 -1.60
C VAL A 381 -5.27 -9.67 -0.74
N ALA A 382 -6.42 -10.05 -1.31
CA ALA A 382 -7.66 -10.16 -0.57
C ALA A 382 -7.61 -11.24 0.52
N LEU A 383 -7.13 -12.46 0.19
CA LEU A 383 -7.05 -13.59 1.10
C LEU A 383 -6.05 -13.36 2.24
N SER A 384 -4.96 -12.65 1.97
CA SER A 384 -3.92 -12.36 2.95
C SER A 384 -4.26 -11.20 3.92
N ARG A 385 -5.47 -10.62 3.85
CA ARG A 385 -5.86 -9.51 4.75
C ARG A 385 -6.21 -9.98 6.16
N VAL A 386 -6.73 -11.19 6.31
CA VAL A 386 -7.16 -11.72 7.61
C VAL A 386 -5.99 -12.32 8.42
N ARG A 387 -6.12 -12.24 9.74
CA ARG A 387 -5.11 -12.80 10.67
C ARG A 387 -5.19 -14.32 10.73
N THR A 388 -6.41 -14.85 10.74
CA THR A 388 -6.67 -16.27 10.98
C THR A 388 -7.50 -16.87 9.86
N LEU A 389 -7.39 -18.18 9.67
CA LEU A 389 -8.23 -18.93 8.76
C LEU A 389 -9.71 -18.83 9.17
N ALA A 390 -10.00 -18.79 10.47
CA ALA A 390 -11.36 -18.63 11.00
C ALA A 390 -12.01 -17.31 10.55
N GLY A 391 -11.25 -16.24 10.44
CA GLY A 391 -11.72 -14.93 9.95
C GLY A 391 -11.93 -14.87 8.43
N LEU A 392 -11.47 -15.88 7.67
CA LEU A 392 -11.66 -15.91 6.22
C LEU A 392 -13.01 -16.53 5.86
N HIS A 393 -13.80 -15.82 5.06
CA HIS A 393 -15.06 -16.30 4.47
C HIS A 393 -14.99 -16.13 2.96
N LEU A 394 -15.30 -17.19 2.22
CA LEU A 394 -15.25 -17.22 0.76
C LEU A 394 -16.66 -17.29 0.19
N LYS A 395 -16.90 -16.58 -0.89
CA LYS A 395 -18.14 -16.70 -1.65
C LYS A 395 -18.18 -18.00 -2.47
N ASP A 396 -17.06 -18.36 -3.05
CA ASP A 396 -16.90 -19.50 -3.93
C ASP A 396 -15.43 -19.90 -4.05
N TRP A 397 -15.16 -21.08 -4.61
CA TRP A 397 -13.81 -21.55 -4.88
C TRP A 397 -13.43 -21.33 -6.34
N PRO A 398 -12.29 -20.68 -6.64
CA PRO A 398 -11.86 -20.43 -8.00
C PRO A 398 -11.27 -21.70 -8.63
N LYS A 399 -11.38 -21.82 -9.96
CA LYS A 399 -10.68 -22.87 -10.73
C LYS A 399 -9.18 -22.59 -10.86
N GLY A 400 -8.73 -21.35 -10.66
CA GLY A 400 -7.35 -20.91 -10.74
C GLY A 400 -7.18 -19.53 -10.13
N ILE A 401 -5.94 -19.17 -9.81
CA ILE A 401 -5.54 -17.87 -9.30
C ILE A 401 -4.73 -17.15 -10.38
N PHE A 402 -5.12 -15.91 -10.67
CA PHE A 402 -4.43 -15.12 -11.66
C PHE A 402 -3.18 -14.48 -11.05
N VAL A 403 -2.01 -14.80 -11.62
CA VAL A 403 -0.71 -14.24 -11.28
C VAL A 403 0.03 -13.80 -12.55
N SER A 404 0.95 -12.87 -12.42
CA SER A 404 1.81 -12.46 -13.53
C SER A 404 3.00 -13.39 -13.64
N GLN A 405 3.16 -14.08 -14.80
CA GLN A 405 4.34 -14.91 -15.05
C GLN A 405 5.62 -14.07 -14.99
N ARG A 406 5.60 -12.84 -15.55
CA ARG A 406 6.74 -11.94 -15.51
C ARG A 406 7.17 -11.59 -14.06
N ALA A 407 6.20 -11.39 -13.15
CA ALA A 407 6.48 -11.16 -11.74
C ALA A 407 6.99 -12.43 -11.02
N LEU A 408 6.49 -13.62 -11.40
CA LEU A 408 7.02 -14.89 -10.91
C LEU A 408 8.48 -15.07 -11.31
N ASP A 409 8.82 -14.85 -12.59
CA ASP A 409 10.18 -14.98 -13.10
C ASP A 409 11.14 -13.98 -12.41
N PHE A 410 10.66 -12.78 -12.09
CA PHE A 410 11.44 -11.79 -11.33
C PHE A 410 11.70 -12.24 -9.88
N HIS A 411 10.70 -12.84 -9.21
CA HIS A 411 10.85 -13.33 -7.85
C HIS A 411 11.59 -14.66 -7.76
N PHE A 412 11.30 -15.57 -8.69
CA PHE A 412 11.80 -16.95 -8.75
C PHE A 412 12.38 -17.18 -10.16
N PRO A 413 13.56 -16.62 -10.45
CA PRO A 413 14.14 -16.78 -11.78
C PRO A 413 14.30 -18.27 -12.12
N PRO A 414 13.92 -18.69 -13.32
CA PRO A 414 14.12 -20.06 -13.76
C PRO A 414 15.61 -20.41 -13.61
N LEU A 415 15.88 -21.62 -13.15
CA LEU A 415 17.26 -22.12 -13.11
C LEU A 415 17.84 -21.99 -14.52
N SER A 416 18.90 -21.23 -14.66
CA SER A 416 19.64 -21.17 -15.94
C SER A 416 19.90 -22.61 -16.41
N PRO A 417 19.61 -22.96 -17.67
CA PRO A 417 19.98 -24.26 -18.17
C PRO A 417 21.47 -24.43 -17.90
N LYS A 418 21.82 -25.45 -17.09
CA LYS A 418 23.21 -25.82 -16.96
C LYS A 418 23.67 -26.19 -18.38
N PHE A 419 24.53 -25.36 -18.96
CA PHE A 419 25.23 -25.72 -20.17
C PHE A 419 25.96 -27.02 -19.83
N SER A 420 25.44 -28.13 -20.37
CA SER A 420 26.09 -29.43 -20.43
C SER A 420 27.22 -29.45 -21.43
#